data_32abcab870c6a9783710206522fd8abd
#
_entry.id   32abcab870c6a9783710206522fd8abd
#
_cell.length_a   1.000
_cell.length_b   1.000
_cell.length_c   1.000
_cell.angle_alpha   90.00
_cell.angle_beta   90.00
_cell.angle_gamma   90.00
#
_symmetry.space_group_name_H-M   'P 1'
#
loop_
_entity.id
_entity.type
_entity.pdbx_description
1 polymer ?
#
loop_
_entity_poly.entity_id
_entity_poly.type
_entity_poly.pdbx_seq_one_letter_code
_entity_poly.pdbx_strand_id
1 'polypeptide(L)'
;MRRTSLAALLLLAACQRDAAPSGGVADAGAPSGSGLERAAIAAGVVADVSRVSPVGLYQRRHEAGRDLLCVLPGKNGEFRFGAEAIFGAQERCRGHGSARRTGDKLILSFARSDRCIIVAQYDGDQIALPGVVDLKCADLCEGRGSLEGVSFPRIAADAGAALKARDRDGEVICGSE
;
A
#
# COMPACT_ATOMS: atom_id res chain seq x y z
N MET A 1 29.75 47.63 -50.02
CA MET A 1 28.74 46.93 -50.85
C MET A 1 28.08 45.91 -49.95
N ARG A 2 26.90 46.28 -49.49
CA ARG A 2 25.56 45.79 -49.86
C ARG A 2 25.29 44.37 -49.43
N ARG A 3 24.42 44.27 -48.39
CA ARG A 3 23.06 43.64 -48.48
C ARG A 3 23.15 42.13 -48.27
N THR A 4 22.47 41.52 -47.44
CA THR A 4 21.11 41.32 -47.00
C THR A 4 21.20 40.09 -46.05
N SER A 5 20.53 39.89 -44.99
CA SER A 5 19.09 39.67 -44.89
C SER A 5 18.69 39.57 -43.44
N LEU A 6 17.76 40.41 -43.08
CA LEU A 6 16.72 40.13 -42.14
C LEU A 6 15.89 38.94 -42.68
N ALA A 7 15.77 37.84 -41.96
CA ALA A 7 14.62 36.93 -42.02
C ALA A 7 14.87 35.66 -41.20
N ALA A 8 14.74 35.70 -39.91
CA ALA A 8 14.48 34.50 -39.09
C ALA A 8 14.03 34.87 -37.65
N LEU A 9 13.10 35.78 -37.53
CA LEU A 9 12.49 36.15 -36.25
C LEU A 9 10.97 36.17 -36.40
N LEU A 10 10.34 35.03 -36.58
CA LEU A 10 8.87 34.88 -36.57
C LEU A 10 8.53 33.38 -36.58
N LEU A 11 8.65 32.68 -35.45
CA LEU A 11 7.96 31.40 -35.21
C LEU A 11 8.09 30.93 -33.74
N LEU A 12 7.82 31.83 -32.79
CA LEU A 12 7.71 31.49 -31.36
C LEU A 12 6.51 32.15 -30.72
N ALA A 13 5.33 31.99 -31.33
CA ALA A 13 4.09 32.50 -30.78
C ALA A 13 2.94 31.53 -31.08
N ALA A 14 2.97 30.32 -30.48
CA ALA A 14 1.81 29.44 -30.53
C ALA A 14 1.84 28.41 -29.38
N CYS A 15 1.84 28.87 -28.15
CA CYS A 15 1.44 28.05 -27.00
C CYS A 15 0.89 28.92 -25.86
N GLN A 16 -0.05 29.76 -26.19
CA GLN A 16 -1.00 30.29 -25.19
C GLN A 16 -2.33 29.61 -25.50
N ARG A 17 -2.58 28.49 -24.84
CA ARG A 17 -3.93 27.91 -24.79
C ARG A 17 -4.61 28.39 -23.54
N ASP A 18 -5.71 29.05 -23.80
CA ASP A 18 -6.75 29.53 -22.93
C ASP A 18 -6.95 28.69 -21.67
N ALA A 19 -6.83 29.36 -20.53
CA ALA A 19 -7.35 28.88 -19.26
C ALA A 19 -8.89 28.93 -19.34
N ALA A 20 -9.51 27.79 -19.51
CA ALA A 20 -10.94 27.62 -19.32
C ALA A 20 -11.29 27.74 -17.83
N PRO A 21 -12.41 28.40 -17.47
CA PRO A 21 -12.80 28.58 -16.07
C PRO A 21 -13.19 27.26 -15.45
N SER A 22 -12.48 26.88 -14.38
CA SER A 22 -12.76 25.71 -13.55
C SER A 22 -14.00 25.97 -12.69
N GLY A 23 -15.16 25.68 -13.20
CA GLY A 23 -16.40 25.57 -12.44
C GLY A 23 -16.87 24.12 -12.49
N GLY A 24 -16.29 23.24 -11.69
CA GLY A 24 -16.71 21.87 -11.53
C GLY A 24 -16.74 21.52 -10.05
N VAL A 25 -17.94 21.35 -9.53
CA VAL A 25 -18.21 20.79 -8.20
C VAL A 25 -17.48 19.45 -8.10
N ALA A 26 -16.62 19.28 -7.08
CA ALA A 26 -15.93 18.03 -6.84
C ALA A 26 -16.96 16.93 -6.59
N ASP A 27 -17.09 16.02 -7.53
CA ASP A 27 -17.90 14.81 -7.40
C ASP A 27 -17.19 13.89 -6.39
N ALA A 28 -17.79 13.74 -5.21
CA ALA A 28 -17.26 12.98 -4.08
C ALA A 28 -17.35 11.46 -4.33
N GLY A 29 -16.85 10.98 -5.45
CA GLY A 29 -16.90 9.58 -5.84
C GLY A 29 -15.97 9.17 -6.99
N ALA A 30 -15.17 10.09 -7.51
CA ALA A 30 -14.23 9.72 -8.58
C ALA A 30 -13.07 8.90 -8.02
N PRO A 31 -12.71 7.76 -8.66
CA PRO A 31 -11.53 6.99 -8.28
C PRO A 31 -10.29 7.87 -8.36
N SER A 32 -9.47 7.83 -7.33
CA SER A 32 -8.30 8.68 -7.11
C SER A 32 -7.10 8.45 -8.05
N GLY A 33 -7.33 7.88 -9.23
CA GLY A 33 -6.30 7.66 -10.25
C GLY A 33 -6.17 8.83 -11.22
N SER A 34 -4.95 9.12 -11.66
CA SER A 34 -4.68 10.07 -12.74
C SER A 34 -5.36 9.64 -14.04
N GLY A 35 -5.60 10.57 -14.97
CA GLY A 35 -6.20 10.22 -16.29
C GLY A 35 -5.39 9.15 -17.04
N LEU A 36 -4.06 9.17 -16.89
CA LEU A 36 -3.15 8.19 -17.47
C LEU A 36 -3.33 6.80 -16.84
N GLU A 37 -3.45 6.73 -15.52
CA GLU A 37 -3.67 5.47 -14.80
C GLU A 37 -5.00 4.82 -15.20
N ARG A 38 -6.08 5.59 -15.28
CA ARG A 38 -7.37 5.10 -15.76
C ARG A 38 -7.31 4.57 -17.19
N ALA A 39 -6.58 5.27 -18.07
CA ALA A 39 -6.37 4.81 -19.45
C ALA A 39 -5.56 3.51 -19.50
N ALA A 40 -4.52 3.36 -18.66
CA ALA A 40 -3.71 2.16 -18.57
C ALA A 40 -4.50 0.95 -18.04
N ILE A 41 -5.35 1.18 -17.03
CA ILE A 41 -6.29 0.17 -16.50
C ILE A 41 -7.30 -0.23 -17.59
N ALA A 42 -7.91 0.73 -18.28
CA ALA A 42 -8.87 0.46 -19.34
C ALA A 42 -8.25 -0.31 -20.53
N ALA A 43 -6.97 -0.06 -20.82
CA ALA A 43 -6.20 -0.78 -21.84
C ALA A 43 -5.69 -2.16 -21.36
N GLY A 44 -5.91 -2.53 -20.09
CA GLY A 44 -5.44 -3.79 -19.51
C GLY A 44 -3.92 -3.88 -19.30
N VAL A 45 -3.21 -2.76 -19.37
CA VAL A 45 -1.75 -2.68 -19.16
C VAL A 45 -1.42 -2.71 -17.67
N VAL A 46 -2.31 -2.17 -16.84
CA VAL A 46 -2.20 -2.14 -15.37
C VAL A 46 -3.43 -2.81 -14.77
N ALA A 47 -3.24 -3.66 -13.77
CA ALA A 47 -4.35 -4.27 -13.05
C ALA A 47 -5.14 -3.21 -12.27
N ASP A 48 -6.46 -3.29 -12.31
CA ASP A 48 -7.32 -2.47 -11.45
C ASP A 48 -7.19 -2.96 -10.01
N VAL A 49 -6.38 -2.27 -9.23
CA VAL A 49 -6.13 -2.60 -7.82
C VAL A 49 -7.44 -2.71 -7.04
N SER A 50 -8.45 -1.90 -7.38
CA SER A 50 -9.75 -1.93 -6.69
C SER A 50 -10.46 -3.28 -6.77
N ARG A 51 -10.12 -4.11 -7.73
CA ARG A 51 -10.70 -5.46 -7.97
C ARG A 51 -9.84 -6.59 -7.44
N VAL A 52 -8.57 -6.33 -7.11
CA VAL A 52 -7.67 -7.37 -6.58
C VAL A 52 -7.91 -7.53 -5.09
N SER A 53 -8.34 -8.71 -4.63
CA SER A 53 -8.53 -8.99 -3.19
C SER A 53 -7.20 -8.93 -2.44
N PRO A 54 -7.14 -8.32 -1.23
CA PRO A 54 -5.95 -8.35 -0.40
C PRO A 54 -5.72 -9.70 0.33
N VAL A 55 -6.64 -10.65 0.20
CA VAL A 55 -6.50 -11.97 0.82
C VAL A 55 -5.26 -12.67 0.28
N GLY A 56 -4.44 -13.22 1.19
CA GLY A 56 -3.23 -13.93 0.82
C GLY A 56 -2.12 -13.87 1.85
N LEU A 57 -1.00 -14.42 1.43
CA LEU A 57 0.25 -14.42 2.19
C LEU A 57 1.26 -13.49 1.53
N TYR A 58 1.87 -12.64 2.34
CA TYR A 58 2.89 -11.67 1.97
C TYR A 58 4.16 -11.94 2.75
N GLN A 59 5.30 -11.91 2.10
CA GLN A 59 6.58 -12.25 2.74
C GLN A 59 7.73 -11.48 2.11
N ARG A 60 8.61 -10.94 2.94
CA ARG A 60 9.92 -10.42 2.53
C ARG A 60 11.01 -11.16 3.29
N ARG A 61 12.06 -11.57 2.59
CA ARG A 61 13.27 -12.16 3.20
C ARG A 61 14.41 -11.15 3.15
N HIS A 62 15.18 -11.08 4.22
CA HIS A 62 16.35 -10.23 4.35
C HIS A 62 17.34 -10.84 5.37
N GLU A 63 18.48 -10.21 5.55
CA GLU A 63 19.56 -10.75 6.40
C GLU A 63 19.14 -10.98 7.86
N ALA A 64 18.32 -10.10 8.43
CA ALA A 64 17.83 -10.23 9.80
C ALA A 64 16.77 -11.33 9.97
N GLY A 65 16.13 -11.77 8.89
CA GLY A 65 15.10 -12.80 8.96
C GLY A 65 14.05 -12.73 7.87
N ARG A 66 12.81 -12.97 8.26
CA ARG A 66 11.67 -13.05 7.36
C ARG A 66 10.50 -12.25 7.92
N ASP A 67 10.12 -11.21 7.22
CA ASP A 67 8.87 -10.49 7.51
C ASP A 67 7.69 -11.23 6.90
N LEU A 68 6.58 -11.27 7.60
CA LEU A 68 5.34 -11.93 7.19
C LEU A 68 4.15 -11.04 7.46
N LEU A 69 3.21 -11.05 6.52
CA LEU A 69 1.86 -10.54 6.72
C LEU A 69 0.88 -11.50 6.04
N CYS A 70 -0.17 -11.87 6.73
CA CYS A 70 -1.25 -12.67 6.20
C CYS A 70 -2.56 -11.88 6.29
N VAL A 71 -3.39 -12.01 5.27
CA VAL A 71 -4.74 -11.40 5.21
C VAL A 71 -5.75 -12.49 4.91
N LEU A 72 -6.80 -12.56 5.72
CA LEU A 72 -7.91 -13.49 5.61
C LEU A 72 -9.24 -12.76 5.48
N PRO A 73 -10.25 -13.36 4.88
CA PRO A 73 -11.61 -12.83 4.96
C PRO A 73 -12.06 -12.72 6.42
N GLY A 74 -12.67 -11.60 6.77
CA GLY A 74 -13.32 -11.36 8.06
C GLY A 74 -14.84 -11.34 7.94
N LYS A 75 -15.50 -10.81 8.96
CA LYS A 75 -16.97 -10.61 8.97
C LYS A 75 -17.30 -9.28 8.29
N ASN A 76 -18.53 -9.14 7.77
CA ASN A 76 -19.09 -7.89 7.26
C ASN A 76 -18.24 -7.20 6.15
N GLY A 77 -17.50 -7.96 5.33
CA GLY A 77 -16.66 -7.40 4.26
C GLY A 77 -15.32 -6.83 4.74
N GLU A 78 -15.00 -6.93 6.01
CA GLU A 78 -13.68 -6.63 6.54
C GLU A 78 -12.74 -7.83 6.36
N PHE A 79 -11.47 -7.63 6.68
CA PHE A 79 -10.44 -8.66 6.67
C PHE A 79 -9.89 -8.83 8.08
N ARG A 80 -9.33 -10.00 8.36
CA ARG A 80 -8.45 -10.23 9.50
C ARG A 80 -7.01 -10.27 8.99
N PHE A 81 -6.09 -9.79 9.78
CA PHE A 81 -4.68 -9.84 9.41
C PHE A 81 -3.81 -10.21 10.62
N GLY A 82 -2.63 -10.70 10.33
CA GLY A 82 -1.53 -10.84 11.26
C GLY A 82 -0.24 -10.45 10.58
N ALA A 83 0.67 -9.84 11.31
CA ALA A 83 1.94 -9.37 10.80
C ALA A 83 3.07 -9.63 11.79
N GLU A 84 4.25 -9.94 11.25
CA GLU A 84 5.52 -9.99 11.96
C GLU A 84 6.61 -9.37 11.10
N ALA A 85 7.37 -8.46 11.67
CA ALA A 85 8.56 -7.88 11.04
C ALA A 85 9.78 -8.11 11.96
N ILE A 86 10.88 -8.61 11.40
CA ILE A 86 12.08 -9.03 12.11
C ILE A 86 13.20 -8.03 11.83
N PHE A 87 13.84 -7.51 12.87
CA PHE A 87 14.94 -6.55 12.76
C PHE A 87 16.25 -7.09 13.32
N GLY A 88 16.20 -8.21 14.03
CA GLY A 88 17.35 -8.86 14.65
C GLY A 88 16.96 -10.06 15.49
N ALA A 89 17.91 -10.60 16.23
CA ALA A 89 17.69 -11.80 17.04
C ALA A 89 16.63 -11.61 18.14
N GLN A 90 16.55 -10.41 18.71
CA GLN A 90 15.62 -10.05 19.79
C GLN A 90 14.78 -8.81 19.45
N GLU A 91 14.80 -8.38 18.20
CA GLU A 91 14.10 -7.18 17.74
C GLU A 91 13.07 -7.59 16.71
N ARG A 92 11.80 -7.46 17.06
CA ARG A 92 10.67 -7.75 16.17
C ARG A 92 9.46 -6.91 16.52
N CYS A 93 8.62 -6.68 15.54
CA CYS A 93 7.27 -6.15 15.74
C CYS A 93 6.27 -7.25 15.35
N ARG A 94 5.26 -7.49 16.20
CA ARG A 94 4.23 -8.50 15.95
C ARG A 94 2.87 -7.99 16.37
N GLY A 95 1.87 -8.25 15.54
CA GLY A 95 0.50 -7.93 15.87
C GLY A 95 -0.49 -8.58 14.92
N HIS A 96 -1.75 -8.59 15.33
CA HIS A 96 -2.88 -9.04 14.53
C HIS A 96 -4.09 -8.13 14.78
N GLY A 97 -5.09 -8.22 13.92
CA GLY A 97 -6.27 -7.41 14.07
C GLY A 97 -7.22 -7.46 12.88
N SER A 98 -8.00 -6.41 12.72
CA SER A 98 -8.88 -6.23 11.57
C SER A 98 -8.29 -5.28 10.53
N ALA A 99 -8.62 -5.51 9.28
CA ALA A 99 -8.26 -4.64 8.18
C ALA A 99 -9.49 -4.26 7.37
N ARG A 100 -9.55 -3.01 6.94
CA ARG A 100 -10.59 -2.51 6.04
C ARG A 100 -9.95 -1.89 4.81
N ARG A 101 -10.49 -2.21 3.65
CA ARG A 101 -10.03 -1.64 2.41
C ARG A 101 -10.77 -0.36 2.06
N THR A 102 -10.04 0.63 1.57
CA THR A 102 -10.59 1.87 1.01
C THR A 102 -9.73 2.26 -0.19
N GLY A 103 -10.22 1.97 -1.40
CA GLY A 103 -9.46 2.17 -2.64
C GLY A 103 -8.17 1.35 -2.66
N ASP A 104 -7.05 2.04 -2.79
CA ASP A 104 -5.68 1.52 -2.78
C ASP A 104 -5.05 1.48 -1.38
N LYS A 105 -5.85 1.66 -0.33
CA LYS A 105 -5.40 1.62 1.07
C LYS A 105 -5.98 0.44 1.82
N LEU A 106 -5.18 -0.07 2.76
CA LEU A 106 -5.62 -0.98 3.81
C LEU A 106 -5.46 -0.29 5.16
N ILE A 107 -6.55 -0.12 5.87
CA ILE A 107 -6.56 0.43 7.22
C ILE A 107 -6.42 -0.75 8.18
N LEU A 108 -5.25 -0.89 8.78
CA LEU A 108 -4.90 -1.97 9.70
C LEU A 108 -5.14 -1.50 11.13
N SER A 109 -6.07 -2.13 11.84
CA SER A 109 -6.39 -1.85 13.25
C SER A 109 -5.89 -3.00 14.11
N PHE A 110 -4.90 -2.77 14.96
CA PHE A 110 -4.27 -3.80 15.78
C PHE A 110 -5.04 -4.06 17.07
N ALA A 111 -5.36 -5.33 17.35
CA ALA A 111 -6.19 -5.73 18.48
C ALA A 111 -5.52 -5.52 19.86
N ARG A 112 -4.20 -5.64 19.96
CA ARG A 112 -3.45 -5.46 21.22
C ARG A 112 -3.19 -4.00 21.60
N SER A 113 -3.34 -3.11 20.65
CA SER A 113 -3.16 -1.68 20.85
C SER A 113 -4.37 -0.96 20.30
N ASP A 114 -5.34 -0.68 21.14
CA ASP A 114 -6.62 0.00 20.81
C ASP A 114 -6.44 1.33 20.05
N ARG A 115 -5.20 1.75 19.90
CA ARG A 115 -4.85 3.03 19.30
C ARG A 115 -3.82 2.93 18.17
N CYS A 116 -3.28 1.75 17.87
CA CYS A 116 -2.42 1.57 16.71
C CYS A 116 -3.28 1.30 15.48
N ILE A 117 -3.36 2.30 14.61
CA ILE A 117 -3.99 2.20 13.30
C ILE A 117 -2.97 2.61 12.25
N ILE A 118 -2.71 1.74 11.29
CA ILE A 118 -1.78 2.00 10.19
C ILE A 118 -2.55 2.03 8.88
N VAL A 119 -2.41 3.12 8.12
CA VAL A 119 -2.94 3.23 6.76
C VAL A 119 -1.86 2.79 5.78
N ALA A 120 -1.90 1.52 5.41
CA ALA A 120 -0.96 0.92 4.47
C ALA A 120 -1.38 1.18 3.03
N GLN A 121 -0.40 1.33 2.13
CA GLN A 121 -0.61 1.32 0.69
C GLN A 121 -0.78 -0.13 0.22
N TYR A 122 -1.73 -0.37 -0.68
CA TYR A 122 -1.96 -1.66 -1.32
C TYR A 122 -2.06 -1.49 -2.84
N ASP A 123 -1.15 -2.09 -3.59
CA ASP A 123 -1.08 -1.99 -5.05
C ASP A 123 -1.51 -3.29 -5.79
N GLY A 124 -2.02 -4.26 -5.05
CA GLY A 124 -2.41 -5.57 -5.59
C GLY A 124 -1.38 -6.66 -5.30
N ASP A 125 -0.11 -6.35 -5.35
CA ASP A 125 1.00 -7.30 -5.16
C ASP A 125 1.86 -7.02 -3.91
N GLN A 126 1.63 -5.89 -3.25
CA GLN A 126 2.38 -5.50 -2.06
C GLN A 126 1.48 -4.75 -1.09
N ILE A 127 1.77 -4.90 0.20
CA ILE A 127 1.27 -4.05 1.28
C ILE A 127 2.48 -3.30 1.85
N ALA A 128 2.49 -1.97 1.71
CA ALA A 128 3.57 -1.11 2.20
C ALA A 128 3.08 -0.21 3.33
N LEU A 129 3.76 -0.28 4.46
CA LEU A 129 3.48 0.59 5.61
C LEU A 129 4.10 1.98 5.37
N PRO A 130 3.50 3.04 5.92
CA PRO A 130 4.02 4.40 5.75
C PRO A 130 5.38 4.58 6.42
N GLY A 131 6.16 5.55 5.96
CA GLY A 131 7.47 5.90 6.55
C GLY A 131 7.38 6.52 7.95
N VAL A 132 6.17 6.85 8.41
CA VAL A 132 5.90 7.32 9.77
C VAL A 132 4.62 6.64 10.26
N VAL A 133 4.66 6.03 11.43
CA VAL A 133 3.50 5.44 12.11
C VAL A 133 3.26 6.12 13.46
N ASP A 134 2.04 5.99 14.00
CA ASP A 134 1.73 6.54 15.34
C ASP A 134 2.64 5.89 16.39
N LEU A 135 3.12 6.69 17.35
CA LEU A 135 3.96 6.23 18.46
C LEU A 135 3.32 5.09 19.27
N LYS A 136 2.00 5.01 19.29
CA LYS A 136 1.26 3.91 19.93
C LYS A 136 1.47 2.55 19.28
N CYS A 137 1.98 2.52 18.05
CA CYS A 137 2.36 1.29 17.36
C CYS A 137 3.69 0.73 17.88
N ALA A 138 4.47 1.49 18.63
CA ALA A 138 5.69 1.01 19.26
C ALA A 138 5.45 -0.15 20.24
N ASP A 139 4.26 -0.19 20.86
CA ASP A 139 3.87 -1.28 21.78
C ASP A 139 3.75 -2.66 21.09
N LEU A 140 3.74 -2.69 19.77
CA LEU A 140 3.78 -3.92 18.99
C LEU A 140 5.19 -4.46 18.79
N CYS A 141 6.21 -3.70 19.18
CA CYS A 141 7.60 -3.96 18.88
C CYS A 141 8.40 -4.29 20.14
N GLU A 142 9.29 -5.25 20.01
CA GLU A 142 10.32 -5.60 20.99
C GLU A 142 11.65 -4.95 20.59
N GLY A 143 12.40 -4.44 21.57
CA GLY A 143 13.69 -3.79 21.33
C GLY A 143 13.54 -2.46 20.59
N ARG A 144 14.32 -2.28 19.51
CA ARG A 144 14.34 -1.07 18.67
C ARG A 144 13.65 -1.26 17.33
N GLY A 145 12.81 -2.30 17.20
CA GLY A 145 12.04 -2.52 16.00
C GLY A 145 11.07 -1.38 15.70
N SER A 146 10.79 -1.13 14.43
CA SER A 146 9.77 -0.19 13.97
C SER A 146 9.03 -0.74 12.76
N LEU A 147 7.72 -0.50 12.71
CA LEU A 147 6.89 -0.83 11.55
C LEU A 147 7.01 0.21 10.42
N GLU A 148 7.73 1.30 10.62
CA GLU A 148 7.89 2.37 9.65
C GLU A 148 8.58 1.89 8.37
N GLY A 149 7.96 2.15 7.22
CA GLY A 149 8.50 1.82 5.91
C GLY A 149 8.60 0.33 5.60
N VAL A 150 8.07 -0.55 6.46
CA VAL A 150 8.07 -2.00 6.20
C VAL A 150 7.15 -2.31 5.03
N SER A 151 7.61 -3.16 4.12
CA SER A 151 6.83 -3.61 2.97
C SER A 151 6.77 -5.12 2.89
N PHE A 152 5.64 -5.63 2.47
CA PHE A 152 5.32 -7.04 2.39
C PHE A 152 4.87 -7.38 0.96
N PRO A 153 5.76 -7.87 0.09
CA PRO A 153 5.38 -8.37 -1.23
C PRO A 153 4.53 -9.64 -1.12
N ARG A 154 3.55 -9.78 -2.00
CA ARG A 154 2.66 -10.94 -2.05
C ARG A 154 3.41 -12.15 -2.59
N ILE A 155 3.28 -13.28 -1.93
CA ILE A 155 3.83 -14.56 -2.37
C ILE A 155 2.74 -15.60 -2.70
N ALA A 156 1.52 -15.41 -2.18
CA ALA A 156 0.37 -16.24 -2.52
C ALA A 156 -0.94 -15.45 -2.35
N ALA A 157 -1.86 -15.61 -3.31
CA ALA A 157 -3.14 -14.88 -3.36
C ALA A 157 -4.32 -15.73 -2.86
N ASP A 158 -4.08 -16.64 -1.91
CA ASP A 158 -5.10 -17.53 -1.39
C ASP A 158 -5.13 -17.59 0.14
N ALA A 159 -6.30 -17.83 0.70
CA ALA A 159 -6.53 -17.92 2.14
C ALA A 159 -5.84 -19.15 2.75
N GLY A 160 -5.66 -20.23 1.99
CA GLY A 160 -5.02 -21.45 2.47
C GLY A 160 -3.54 -21.24 2.81
N ALA A 161 -2.82 -20.49 1.98
CA ALA A 161 -1.45 -20.08 2.27
C ALA A 161 -1.38 -19.14 3.50
N ALA A 162 -2.31 -18.18 3.59
CA ALA A 162 -2.39 -17.26 4.71
C ALA A 162 -2.65 -17.98 6.05
N LEU A 163 -3.54 -18.97 6.08
CA LEU A 163 -3.84 -19.78 7.27
C LEU A 163 -2.64 -20.62 7.77
N LYS A 164 -1.75 -20.99 6.86
CA LYS A 164 -0.55 -21.76 7.18
C LYS A 164 0.63 -20.91 7.62
N ALA A 165 0.50 -19.59 7.56
CA ALA A 165 1.56 -18.67 7.95
C ALA A 165 1.95 -18.86 9.41
N ARG A 166 3.24 -19.06 9.65
CA ARG A 166 3.83 -19.23 10.98
C ARG A 166 4.87 -18.14 11.20
N ASP A 167 4.88 -17.57 12.40
CA ASP A 167 5.92 -16.64 12.81
C ASP A 167 7.26 -17.37 13.02
N ARG A 168 8.26 -16.64 13.51
CA ARG A 168 9.58 -17.21 13.80
C ARG A 168 9.55 -18.28 14.91
N ASP A 169 8.57 -18.23 15.81
CA ASP A 169 8.41 -19.17 16.93
C ASP A 169 7.54 -20.38 16.55
N GLY A 170 7.02 -20.42 15.30
CA GLY A 170 6.17 -21.47 14.78
C GLY A 170 4.68 -21.31 15.09
N GLU A 171 4.29 -20.18 15.71
CA GLU A 171 2.89 -19.87 16.00
C GLU A 171 2.15 -19.35 14.78
N VAL A 172 0.84 -19.60 14.72
CA VAL A 172 -0.01 -19.11 13.62
C VAL A 172 -0.16 -17.60 13.72
N ILE A 173 0.19 -16.90 12.66
CA ILE A 173 0.09 -15.42 12.63
C ILE A 173 -1.36 -14.97 12.40
N CYS A 174 -2.07 -15.59 11.44
CA CYS A 174 -3.49 -15.35 11.16
C CYS A 174 -4.37 -16.42 11.87
N GLY A 175 -4.19 -16.62 13.15
CA GLY A 175 -4.95 -17.59 13.92
C GLY A 175 -6.45 -17.31 13.94
N SER A 176 -7.25 -18.36 14.21
CA SER A 176 -8.64 -18.19 14.61
C SER A 176 -8.69 -17.51 15.97
N GLU A 177 -9.57 -16.53 16.14
CA GLU A 177 -10.05 -16.15 17.47
C GLU A 177 -10.68 -17.36 18.16
#